data_ad3442d6f30e1caaa6b715bb85027e8b
#
_entry.id   ad3442d6f30e1caaa6b715bb85027e8b
#
_cell.length_a   1.000
_cell.length_b   1.000
_cell.length_c   1.000
_cell.angle_alpha   90.00
_cell.angle_beta   90.00
_cell.angle_gamma   90.00
#
_symmetry.space_group_name_H-M   'P 1'
#
loop_
_entity.id
_entity.type
_entity.pdbx_description
1 polymer ?
#
loop_
_entity_poly.entity_id
_entity_poly.type
_entity_poly.pdbx_seq_one_letter_code
_entity_poly.pdbx_strand_id
1 'polypeptide(L)'
;MAAALLVAGCSGDQNTSTEGRTESSTTHQVYYASGSMTVGYPTPAPPPTGSPSVVPGFVDQPPDSTFTIADVHIADGAAVFTFDGDGVVNYVARYVDEAAVYGSDQTVDVPGRSILQLDLITDPSADTTQMVRSTVTAPEAEGPIFVHTAQASEGVFQAFIGTSVDRSDIVVVPQQNPPTLTVSVTGAA
;
A
#
# COMPACT_ATOMS: atom_id res chain seq x y z
N MET A 1 -71.15 2.52 -36.49
CA MET A 1 -71.11 3.30 -37.74
C MET A 1 -69.76 4.02 -37.79
N ALA A 2 -69.08 3.74 -38.98
CA ALA A 2 -67.93 4.51 -39.50
C ALA A 2 -66.68 4.76 -38.55
N ALA A 3 -65.63 4.08 -38.64
CA ALA A 3 -64.49 4.04 -39.58
C ALA A 3 -63.92 5.41 -40.00
N ALA A 4 -62.71 5.66 -39.63
CA ALA A 4 -61.72 6.40 -40.42
C ALA A 4 -60.27 6.15 -39.88
N LEU A 5 -59.49 5.40 -40.67
CA LEU A 5 -58.00 5.42 -40.66
C LEU A 5 -57.55 6.72 -41.23
N LEU A 6 -56.40 7.24 -40.67
CA LEU A 6 -55.50 8.09 -41.41
C LEU A 6 -54.04 7.82 -40.96
N VAL A 7 -53.28 7.32 -41.92
CA VAL A 7 -51.82 7.17 -41.96
C VAL A 7 -51.24 8.45 -42.53
N ALA A 8 -50.17 8.93 -42.01
CA ALA A 8 -49.07 9.72 -42.61
C ALA A 8 -48.32 10.47 -41.47
N GLY A 9 -47.05 10.62 -41.43
CA GLY A 9 -45.96 10.45 -42.31
C GLY A 9 -44.69 10.71 -41.54
N CYS A 10 -43.61 10.08 -41.93
CA CYS A 10 -42.23 10.35 -41.48
C CYS A 10 -41.84 11.81 -41.79
N SER A 11 -41.26 12.46 -40.82
CA SER A 11 -40.29 13.53 -41.08
C SER A 11 -39.25 13.48 -39.98
N GLY A 12 -38.04 13.19 -40.39
CA GLY A 12 -36.89 13.20 -39.51
C GLY A 12 -36.54 14.64 -39.18
N ASP A 13 -36.28 14.86 -37.90
CA ASP A 13 -35.47 15.96 -37.43
C ASP A 13 -34.37 15.39 -36.57
N GLN A 14 -33.18 15.43 -37.17
CA GLN A 14 -31.95 15.18 -36.47
C GLN A 14 -31.69 16.41 -35.58
N ASN A 15 -32.12 16.33 -34.34
CA ASN A 15 -31.71 17.28 -33.34
C ASN A 15 -30.47 16.68 -32.63
N THR A 16 -29.29 17.10 -33.11
CA THR A 16 -28.00 16.82 -32.49
C THR A 16 -27.89 17.66 -31.21
N SER A 17 -28.54 17.18 -30.15
CA SER A 17 -28.27 17.67 -28.81
C SER A 17 -26.95 17.05 -28.38
N THR A 18 -25.89 17.82 -28.51
CA THR A 18 -24.63 17.57 -27.81
C THR A 18 -24.90 17.83 -26.33
N GLU A 19 -25.49 16.85 -25.66
CA GLU A 19 -25.46 16.81 -24.21
C GLU A 19 -24.01 16.63 -23.79
N GLY A 20 -23.43 17.72 -23.28
CA GLY A 20 -22.15 17.70 -22.61
C GLY A 20 -22.21 16.68 -21.48
N ARG A 21 -21.65 15.50 -21.73
CA ARG A 21 -21.39 14.49 -20.72
C ARG A 21 -20.36 15.09 -19.80
N THR A 22 -20.80 15.67 -18.71
CA THR A 22 -19.93 16.00 -17.57
C THR A 22 -19.42 14.65 -17.06
N GLU A 23 -18.23 14.27 -17.48
CA GLU A 23 -17.52 13.18 -16.87
C GLU A 23 -17.26 13.59 -15.42
N SER A 24 -18.09 13.07 -14.52
CA SER A 24 -17.76 13.10 -13.10
C SER A 24 -16.46 12.32 -12.96
N SER A 25 -15.38 13.05 -12.74
CA SER A 25 -14.11 12.46 -12.30
C SER A 25 -14.38 11.77 -10.97
N THR A 26 -14.66 10.49 -11.02
CA THR A 26 -14.68 9.66 -9.83
C THR A 26 -13.24 9.62 -9.35
N THR A 27 -12.94 10.38 -8.33
CA THR A 27 -11.65 10.29 -7.63
C THR A 27 -11.59 8.88 -7.06
N HIS A 28 -10.82 7.99 -7.69
CA HIS A 28 -10.57 6.66 -7.16
C HIS A 28 -9.68 6.80 -5.93
N GLN A 29 -10.23 6.53 -4.76
CA GLN A 29 -9.44 6.43 -3.54
C GLN A 29 -8.51 5.23 -3.63
N VAL A 30 -7.23 5.47 -3.32
CA VAL A 30 -6.18 4.45 -3.39
C VAL A 30 -6.05 3.79 -2.02
N TYR A 31 -6.85 2.74 -1.79
CA TYR A 31 -6.81 1.96 -0.55
C TYR A 31 -5.76 0.84 -0.53
N TYR A 32 -4.89 0.82 -1.53
CA TYR A 32 -3.85 -0.17 -1.71
C TYR A 32 -2.64 0.48 -2.36
N ALA A 33 -1.45 0.22 -1.82
CA ALA A 33 -0.20 0.63 -2.41
C ALA A 33 0.79 -0.55 -2.38
N SER A 34 1.56 -0.73 -3.44
CA SER A 34 2.62 -1.74 -3.49
C SER A 34 3.79 -1.25 -4.31
N GLY A 35 4.96 -1.77 -4.03
CA GLY A 35 6.17 -1.42 -4.74
C GLY A 35 7.39 -2.13 -4.19
N SER A 36 8.55 -1.66 -4.61
CA SER A 36 9.83 -2.13 -4.13
C SER A 36 10.79 -0.96 -3.90
N MET A 37 11.76 -1.17 -3.02
CA MET A 37 12.87 -0.25 -2.80
C MET A 37 14.17 -1.02 -2.66
N THR A 38 15.26 -0.41 -3.05
CA THR A 38 16.60 -0.94 -2.79
C THR A 38 17.13 -0.38 -1.47
N VAL A 39 17.69 -1.25 -0.65
CA VAL A 39 18.41 -0.93 0.58
C VAL A 39 19.90 -1.14 0.30
N GLY A 40 20.73 -0.20 0.72
CA GLY A 40 22.18 -0.26 0.52
C GLY A 40 22.61 -0.04 -0.94
N TYR A 41 23.78 -0.56 -1.28
CA TYR A 41 24.30 -0.55 -2.64
C TYR A 41 24.03 -1.92 -3.28
N PRO A 42 23.12 -2.03 -4.23
CA PRO A 42 22.84 -3.31 -4.85
C PRO A 42 24.11 -3.79 -5.59
N THR A 43 24.57 -4.98 -5.23
CA THR A 43 25.46 -5.72 -6.12
C THR A 43 24.71 -5.93 -7.43
N PRO A 44 25.27 -5.61 -8.60
CA PRO A 44 24.57 -5.82 -9.86
C PRO A 44 24.12 -7.27 -9.96
N ALA A 45 22.80 -7.48 -9.96
CA ALA A 45 22.25 -8.83 -10.12
C ALA A 45 22.68 -9.40 -11.49
N PRO A 46 23.05 -10.67 -11.57
CA PRO A 46 23.23 -11.32 -12.85
C PRO A 46 21.91 -11.25 -13.63
N PRO A 47 21.96 -11.11 -14.96
CA PRO A 47 20.76 -11.01 -15.77
C PRO A 47 19.85 -12.21 -15.52
N PRO A 48 18.53 -12.01 -15.37
CA PRO A 48 17.61 -13.06 -15.00
C PRO A 48 17.58 -14.15 -16.09
N THR A 49 17.90 -15.37 -15.71
CA THR A 49 17.71 -16.57 -16.51
C THR A 49 16.36 -17.19 -16.13
N GLY A 50 15.26 -16.56 -16.50
CA GLY A 50 13.93 -17.11 -16.25
C GLY A 50 12.84 -16.11 -16.65
N SER A 51 11.67 -16.63 -16.99
CA SER A 51 10.50 -15.79 -17.24
C SER A 51 10.11 -15.05 -15.97
N PRO A 52 9.97 -13.73 -15.98
CA PRO A 52 9.61 -12.97 -14.80
C PRO A 52 8.20 -13.38 -14.33
N SER A 53 8.09 -13.71 -13.06
CA SER A 53 6.79 -13.84 -12.40
C SER A 53 6.28 -12.42 -12.18
N VAL A 54 5.41 -11.96 -13.07
CA VAL A 54 4.99 -10.55 -13.10
C VAL A 54 3.85 -10.33 -12.10
N VAL A 55 4.21 -10.07 -10.86
CA VAL A 55 3.34 -9.28 -9.98
C VAL A 55 3.75 -7.82 -10.18
N PRO A 56 2.86 -6.93 -10.68
CA PRO A 56 3.23 -5.56 -10.92
C PRO A 56 3.74 -4.88 -9.65
N GLY A 57 4.93 -4.26 -9.73
CA GLY A 57 5.53 -3.53 -8.62
C GLY A 57 6.48 -4.33 -7.72
N PHE A 58 6.61 -5.65 -7.91
CA PHE A 58 7.60 -6.45 -7.20
C PHE A 58 8.84 -6.68 -8.05
N VAL A 59 9.98 -6.70 -7.40
CA VAL A 59 11.27 -7.03 -8.00
C VAL A 59 11.76 -8.33 -7.36
N ASP A 60 12.31 -9.23 -8.18
CA ASP A 60 12.94 -10.45 -7.69
C ASP A 60 14.08 -10.09 -6.74
N GLN A 61 14.09 -10.72 -5.58
CA GLN A 61 15.12 -10.46 -4.58
C GLN A 61 16.45 -11.10 -4.99
N PRO A 62 17.58 -10.37 -4.83
CA PRO A 62 18.88 -10.99 -4.92
C PRO A 62 19.02 -12.08 -3.84
N PRO A 63 19.67 -13.20 -4.14
CA PRO A 63 19.76 -14.34 -3.22
C PRO A 63 20.47 -14.06 -1.89
N ASP A 64 21.19 -12.95 -1.78
CA ASP A 64 21.96 -12.56 -0.61
C ASP A 64 21.43 -11.28 0.07
N SER A 65 20.13 -11.04 0.00
CA SER A 65 19.51 -9.88 0.67
C SER A 65 19.60 -10.00 2.19
N THR A 66 20.24 -9.03 2.85
CA THR A 66 20.51 -9.03 4.30
C THR A 66 20.06 -7.72 4.97
N PHE A 67 18.95 -7.19 4.57
CA PHE A 67 18.46 -5.95 5.20
C PHE A 67 17.71 -6.22 6.51
N THR A 68 17.73 -5.23 7.39
CA THR A 68 16.98 -5.20 8.65
C THR A 68 16.24 -3.89 8.79
N ILE A 69 15.17 -3.88 9.60
CA ILE A 69 14.56 -2.63 10.04
C ILE A 69 15.34 -2.15 11.25
N ALA A 70 16.05 -1.03 11.09
CA ALA A 70 16.89 -0.44 12.13
C ALA A 70 16.09 0.45 13.08
N ASP A 71 15.08 1.18 12.55
CA ASP A 71 14.25 2.08 13.34
C ASP A 71 12.84 2.21 12.76
N VAL A 72 11.89 2.49 13.66
CA VAL A 72 10.51 2.82 13.32
C VAL A 72 10.06 3.98 14.19
N HIS A 73 9.58 5.05 13.57
CA HIS A 73 9.04 6.20 14.31
C HIS A 73 7.87 6.86 13.54
N ILE A 74 7.15 7.74 14.23
CA ILE A 74 6.09 8.57 13.63
C ILE A 74 6.59 10.02 13.65
N ALA A 75 6.63 10.63 12.48
CA ALA A 75 7.01 12.02 12.30
C ALA A 75 6.25 12.66 11.13
N ASP A 76 5.93 13.93 11.25
CA ASP A 76 5.31 14.73 10.18
C ASP A 76 4.05 14.09 9.55
N GLY A 77 3.23 13.43 10.36
CA GLY A 77 2.02 12.76 9.90
C GLY A 77 2.27 11.47 9.10
N ALA A 78 3.42 10.86 9.27
CA ALA A 78 3.80 9.62 8.60
C ALA A 78 4.46 8.62 9.55
N ALA A 79 4.30 7.33 9.26
CA ALA A 79 5.11 6.27 9.82
C ALA A 79 6.37 6.09 8.96
N VAL A 80 7.54 6.15 9.58
CA VAL A 80 8.83 6.07 8.91
C VAL A 80 9.57 4.82 9.37
N PHE A 81 9.97 4.00 8.41
CA PHE A 81 10.76 2.79 8.61
C PHE A 81 12.15 3.04 8.03
N THR A 82 13.18 2.88 8.83
CA THR A 82 14.58 3.00 8.41
C THR A 82 15.18 1.61 8.30
N PHE A 83 15.90 1.37 7.23
CA PHE A 83 16.52 0.09 6.94
C PHE A 83 18.05 0.18 6.99
N ASP A 84 18.69 -0.92 7.40
CA ASP A 84 20.13 -1.15 7.29
C ASP A 84 20.40 -2.42 6.49
N GLY A 85 21.59 -2.52 5.89
CA GLY A 85 22.02 -3.67 5.11
C GLY A 85 21.85 -3.47 3.61
N ASP A 86 21.76 -4.59 2.88
CA ASP A 86 21.71 -4.60 1.43
C ASP A 86 20.58 -5.50 0.92
N GLY A 87 19.90 -5.09 -0.15
CA GLY A 87 18.88 -5.92 -0.78
C GLY A 87 17.74 -5.15 -1.40
N VAL A 88 16.65 -5.86 -1.63
CA VAL A 88 15.39 -5.32 -2.15
C VAL A 88 14.28 -5.59 -1.14
N VAL A 89 13.56 -4.57 -0.76
CA VAL A 89 12.34 -4.66 0.05
C VAL A 89 11.14 -4.51 -0.88
N ASN A 90 10.34 -5.55 -1.00
CA ASN A 90 9.02 -5.44 -1.60
C ASN A 90 8.01 -5.10 -0.51
N TYR A 91 7.07 -4.22 -0.81
CA TYR A 91 6.06 -3.81 0.17
C TYR A 91 4.65 -3.81 -0.39
N VAL A 92 3.71 -4.09 0.51
CA VAL A 92 2.27 -3.98 0.26
C VAL A 92 1.63 -3.26 1.43
N ALA A 93 0.93 -2.18 1.18
CA ALA A 93 0.14 -1.45 2.16
C ALA A 93 -1.35 -1.51 1.81
N ARG A 94 -2.19 -1.88 2.77
CA ARG A 94 -3.66 -1.99 2.60
C ARG A 94 -4.39 -1.79 3.91
N TYR A 95 -5.62 -1.32 3.85
CA TYR A 95 -6.49 -1.30 5.03
C TYR A 95 -7.02 -2.70 5.35
N VAL A 96 -7.08 -2.99 6.66
CA VAL A 96 -7.66 -4.20 7.21
C VAL A 96 -8.68 -3.86 8.30
N ASP A 97 -9.58 -4.80 8.58
CA ASP A 97 -10.55 -4.64 9.68
C ASP A 97 -9.99 -5.12 11.02
N GLU A 98 -9.00 -6.02 10.96
CA GLU A 98 -8.36 -6.61 12.12
C GLU A 98 -6.85 -6.77 11.85
N ALA A 99 -6.03 -6.48 12.86
CA ALA A 99 -4.58 -6.64 12.79
C ALA A 99 -4.19 -8.08 13.15
N ALA A 100 -4.40 -9.00 12.23
CA ALA A 100 -4.04 -10.41 12.38
C ALA A 100 -2.62 -10.67 11.86
N VAL A 101 -1.76 -11.26 12.71
CA VAL A 101 -0.38 -11.60 12.34
C VAL A 101 -0.36 -12.83 11.45
N TYR A 102 0.18 -12.69 10.25
CA TYR A 102 0.25 -13.77 9.27
C TYR A 102 1.00 -14.99 9.81
N GLY A 103 0.43 -16.18 9.59
CA GLY A 103 1.00 -17.44 10.05
C GLY A 103 0.86 -17.70 11.54
N SER A 104 0.07 -16.92 12.27
CA SER A 104 -0.25 -17.13 13.68
C SER A 104 -1.71 -16.80 13.99
N ASP A 105 -2.19 -17.25 15.16
CA ASP A 105 -3.52 -16.89 15.68
C ASP A 105 -3.48 -15.59 16.51
N GLN A 106 -2.40 -14.80 16.39
CA GLN A 106 -2.22 -13.59 17.17
C GLN A 106 -2.89 -12.41 16.46
N THR A 107 -3.62 -11.62 17.24
CA THR A 107 -4.13 -10.32 16.84
C THR A 107 -3.50 -9.23 17.69
N VAL A 108 -3.34 -8.05 17.10
CA VAL A 108 -2.78 -6.87 17.75
C VAL A 108 -3.89 -5.86 17.99
N ASP A 109 -3.98 -5.35 19.20
CA ASP A 109 -4.88 -4.23 19.48
C ASP A 109 -4.27 -2.93 18.95
N VAL A 110 -4.87 -2.39 17.90
CA VAL A 110 -4.37 -1.22 17.19
C VAL A 110 -5.35 -0.06 17.39
N PRO A 111 -4.96 0.98 18.15
CA PRO A 111 -5.81 2.13 18.35
C PRO A 111 -5.91 2.97 17.07
N GLY A 112 -7.06 3.63 16.89
CA GLY A 112 -7.30 4.54 15.77
C GLY A 112 -8.66 4.33 15.12
N ARG A 113 -8.92 5.09 14.07
CA ARG A 113 -10.16 5.01 13.29
C ARG A 113 -10.08 3.97 12.17
N SER A 114 -8.87 3.74 11.68
CA SER A 114 -8.61 2.69 10.70
C SER A 114 -7.26 2.03 10.93
N ILE A 115 -7.11 0.82 10.44
CA ILE A 115 -5.89 0.03 10.56
C ILE A 115 -5.31 -0.15 9.16
N LEU A 116 -4.10 0.33 8.96
CA LEU A 116 -3.32 0.10 7.77
C LEU A 116 -2.29 -0.99 8.06
N GLN A 117 -2.33 -2.08 7.31
CA GLN A 117 -1.32 -3.14 7.35
C GLN A 117 -0.27 -2.87 6.27
N LEU A 118 0.99 -2.89 6.67
CA LEU A 118 2.15 -2.86 5.79
C LEU A 118 2.86 -4.20 5.87
N ASP A 119 2.90 -4.94 4.78
CA ASP A 119 3.67 -6.16 4.64
C ASP A 119 4.99 -5.82 3.93
N LEU A 120 6.10 -6.12 4.57
CA LEU A 120 7.45 -6.05 4.01
C LEU A 120 7.88 -7.47 3.67
N ILE A 121 8.09 -7.73 2.39
CA ILE A 121 8.32 -9.06 1.86
C ILE A 121 9.80 -9.21 1.57
N THR A 122 10.40 -10.20 2.22
CA THR A 122 11.82 -10.57 2.11
C THR A 122 11.96 -11.94 1.46
N ASP A 123 13.18 -12.35 1.22
CA ASP A 123 13.46 -13.76 0.88
C ASP A 123 13.02 -14.65 2.06
N PRO A 124 12.30 -15.76 1.82
CA PRO A 124 11.88 -16.68 2.87
C PRO A 124 13.03 -17.27 3.68
N SER A 125 14.24 -17.32 3.12
CA SER A 125 15.45 -17.79 3.80
C SER A 125 16.16 -16.67 4.60
N ALA A 126 15.72 -15.41 4.46
CA ALA A 126 16.32 -14.30 5.19
C ALA A 126 16.07 -14.44 6.70
N ASP A 127 17.11 -14.19 7.49
CA ASP A 127 17.00 -14.16 8.96
C ASP A 127 16.29 -12.87 9.40
N THR A 128 14.95 -12.93 9.51
CA THR A 128 14.12 -11.81 9.97
C THR A 128 14.13 -11.64 11.50
N THR A 129 14.87 -12.45 12.24
CA THR A 129 14.90 -12.40 13.72
C THR A 129 15.55 -11.14 14.27
N GLN A 130 16.34 -10.44 13.44
CA GLN A 130 16.99 -9.19 13.79
C GLN A 130 16.17 -7.94 13.50
N MET A 131 14.98 -8.09 12.92
CA MET A 131 14.10 -6.96 12.68
C MET A 131 13.53 -6.41 14.00
N VAL A 132 13.57 -5.11 14.15
CA VAL A 132 13.13 -4.44 15.39
C VAL A 132 11.64 -4.69 15.60
N ARG A 133 11.31 -5.37 16.68
CA ARG A 133 9.95 -5.44 17.20
C ARG A 133 9.71 -4.20 18.04
N SER A 134 8.90 -3.31 17.58
CA SER A 134 8.63 -2.05 18.27
C SER A 134 7.14 -1.73 18.30
N THR A 135 6.77 -0.97 19.30
CA THR A 135 5.48 -0.28 19.36
C THR A 135 5.77 1.19 19.54
N VAL A 136 5.30 2.00 18.61
CA VAL A 136 5.48 3.45 18.62
C VAL A 136 4.11 4.11 18.70
N THR A 137 3.97 5.12 19.53
CA THR A 137 2.71 5.86 19.71
C THR A 137 2.95 7.37 19.57
N ALA A 138 2.05 8.03 18.85
CA ALA A 138 2.00 9.49 18.71
C ALA A 138 0.53 9.95 18.68
N PRO A 139 -0.19 9.90 19.82
CA PRO A 139 -1.65 10.07 19.86
C PRO A 139 -2.13 11.43 19.39
N GLU A 140 -1.28 12.45 19.40
CA GLU A 140 -1.62 13.81 18.95
C GLU A 140 -1.28 14.03 17.46
N ALA A 141 -0.76 13.02 16.75
CA ALA A 141 -0.41 13.15 15.35
C ALA A 141 -1.66 13.10 14.45
N GLU A 142 -1.62 13.82 13.34
CA GLU A 142 -2.55 13.63 12.25
C GLU A 142 -2.06 12.50 11.34
N GLY A 143 -2.95 11.59 10.93
CA GLY A 143 -2.58 10.41 10.15
C GLY A 143 -2.18 9.23 11.03
N PRO A 144 -1.01 8.60 10.83
CA PRO A 144 -0.50 7.55 11.70
C PRO A 144 -0.28 8.01 13.14
N ILE A 145 -0.93 7.32 14.09
CA ILE A 145 -0.83 7.59 15.54
C ILE A 145 -0.22 6.44 16.32
N PHE A 146 -0.12 5.29 15.67
CA PHE A 146 0.35 4.05 16.29
C PHE A 146 1.02 3.18 15.22
N VAL A 147 2.12 2.55 15.57
CA VAL A 147 2.76 1.51 14.76
C VAL A 147 3.14 0.36 15.65
N HIS A 148 2.74 -0.83 15.28
CA HIS A 148 3.21 -2.07 15.89
C HIS A 148 3.84 -2.95 14.83
N THR A 149 5.07 -3.41 15.07
CA THR A 149 5.77 -4.31 14.15
C THR A 149 5.75 -5.73 14.69
N ALA A 150 5.42 -6.67 13.83
CA ALA A 150 5.36 -8.09 14.13
C ALA A 150 6.17 -8.87 13.11
N GLN A 151 6.92 -9.86 13.58
CA GLN A 151 7.52 -10.85 12.69
C GLN A 151 6.42 -11.85 12.30
N ALA A 152 6.12 -11.91 11.02
CA ALA A 152 5.29 -12.94 10.45
C ALA A 152 6.16 -14.15 10.04
N SER A 153 5.56 -15.19 9.51
CA SER A 153 6.26 -16.35 8.98
C SER A 153 6.68 -16.13 7.52
N GLU A 154 7.59 -16.99 7.03
CA GLU A 154 7.91 -17.12 5.59
C GLU A 154 8.45 -15.83 4.92
N GLY A 155 9.35 -15.11 5.58
CA GLY A 155 9.99 -13.93 5.00
C GLY A 155 9.07 -12.72 4.90
N VAL A 156 7.97 -12.69 5.64
CA VAL A 156 7.08 -11.55 5.75
C VAL A 156 7.25 -10.87 7.11
N PHE A 157 7.54 -9.60 7.09
CA PHE A 157 7.52 -8.73 8.26
C PHE A 157 6.33 -7.79 8.15
N GLN A 158 5.51 -7.72 9.19
CA GLN A 158 4.28 -6.93 9.18
C GLN A 158 4.40 -5.73 10.11
N ALA A 159 3.83 -4.63 9.69
CA ALA A 159 3.54 -3.49 10.55
C ALA A 159 2.06 -3.16 10.48
N PHE A 160 1.46 -2.95 11.65
CA PHE A 160 0.10 -2.48 11.80
C PHE A 160 0.12 -1.02 12.24
N ILE A 161 -0.46 -0.17 11.43
CA ILE A 161 -0.45 1.28 11.61
C ILE A 161 -1.87 1.74 11.93
N GLY A 162 -2.08 2.22 13.14
CA GLY A 162 -3.33 2.86 13.52
C GLY A 162 -3.35 4.32 13.06
N THR A 163 -4.46 4.76 12.48
CA THR A 163 -4.58 6.12 11.96
C THR A 163 -5.66 6.92 12.69
N SER A 164 -5.47 8.24 12.84
CA SER A 164 -6.45 9.16 13.41
C SER A 164 -7.61 9.49 12.47
N VAL A 165 -7.48 9.09 11.20
CA VAL A 165 -8.47 9.34 10.15
C VAL A 165 -9.13 8.04 9.68
N ASP A 166 -10.31 8.17 9.07
CA ASP A 166 -10.95 7.06 8.38
C ASP A 166 -10.12 6.63 7.15
N ARG A 167 -10.48 5.51 6.53
CA ARG A 167 -9.78 5.03 5.34
C ARG A 167 -9.72 6.11 4.27
N SER A 168 -8.52 6.47 3.89
CA SER A 168 -8.18 7.51 2.93
C SER A 168 -7.06 7.04 2.02
N ASP A 169 -6.61 7.88 1.10
CA ASP A 169 -5.57 7.48 0.16
C ASP A 169 -4.26 7.17 0.87
N ILE A 170 -3.67 6.04 0.52
CA ILE A 170 -2.39 5.57 1.05
C ILE A 170 -1.28 6.13 0.16
N VAL A 171 -0.30 6.79 0.78
CA VAL A 171 0.90 7.26 0.12
C VAL A 171 2.12 6.58 0.72
N VAL A 172 2.87 5.87 -0.10
CA VAL A 172 4.12 5.21 0.28
C VAL A 172 5.26 5.79 -0.53
N VAL A 173 6.25 6.34 0.16
CA VAL A 173 7.41 7.00 -0.46
C VAL A 173 8.69 6.28 -0.05
N PRO A 174 9.32 5.52 -0.96
CA PRO A 174 10.63 4.95 -0.73
C PRO A 174 11.73 5.98 -0.96
N GLN A 175 12.75 5.99 -0.11
CA GLN A 175 13.97 6.77 -0.25
C GLN A 175 15.20 5.87 -0.11
N GLN A 176 16.30 6.21 -0.79
CA GLN A 176 17.51 5.39 -0.79
C GLN A 176 18.62 5.89 0.13
N ASN A 177 18.65 7.17 0.47
CA ASN A 177 19.71 7.79 1.27
C ASN A 177 19.14 8.79 2.29
N PRO A 178 18.98 8.39 3.56
CA PRO A 178 19.08 7.02 4.09
C PRO A 178 17.97 6.13 3.52
N PRO A 179 18.16 4.79 3.51
CA PRO A 179 17.09 3.88 3.03
C PRO A 179 15.92 3.91 4.00
N THR A 180 14.83 4.54 3.57
CA THR A 180 13.60 4.69 4.37
C THR A 180 12.36 4.43 3.54
N LEU A 181 11.32 3.93 4.20
CA LEU A 181 9.98 3.81 3.66
C LEU A 181 9.04 4.67 4.51
N THR A 182 8.50 5.71 3.92
CA THR A 182 7.57 6.61 4.58
C THR A 182 6.14 6.27 4.17
N VAL A 183 5.28 6.00 5.13
CA VAL A 183 3.87 5.65 4.93
C VAL A 183 2.98 6.71 5.56
N SER A 184 2.22 7.40 4.75
CA SER A 184 1.25 8.39 5.18
C SER A 184 -0.14 8.11 4.60
N VAL A 185 -1.14 8.73 5.21
CA VAL A 185 -2.53 8.72 4.74
C VAL A 185 -2.97 10.16 4.53
N THR A 186 -3.52 10.44 3.36
CA THR A 186 -4.04 11.79 3.10
C THR A 186 -5.43 11.88 3.67
N GLY A 187 -5.64 12.76 4.65
CA GLY A 187 -6.97 13.04 5.16
C GLY A 187 -7.87 13.51 4.02
N ALA A 188 -9.07 12.92 3.90
CA ALA A 188 -10.11 13.55 3.09
C ALA A 188 -10.43 14.90 3.74
N ALA A 189 -10.15 15.99 3.03
CA ALA A 189 -10.50 17.33 3.45
C ALA A 189 -12.02 17.55 3.42
#